data_d47b196a8c826a8d23f4f3ca07943df4
#
_entry.id   d47b196a8c826a8d23f4f3ca07943df4
#
_cell.length_a   1.000
_cell.length_b   1.000
_cell.length_c   1.000
_cell.angle_alpha   90.00
_cell.angle_beta   90.00
_cell.angle_gamma   90.00
#
_symmetry.space_group_name_H-M   'P 1'
#
loop_
_entity.id
_entity.type
_entity.pdbx_description
1 polymer ?
#
loop_
_entity_poly.entity_id
_entity_poly.type
_entity_poly.pdbx_seq_one_letter_code
_entity_poly.pdbx_strand_id
1 'polypeptide(L)'
;TLSSSSAASDVYKRQGMYGGDEGLHGNVPTQGSELCSAVEMMFSLEKMMEITGDLTFADHLEKIAFNALPTQITDDFMHKQYFQQANQVKITRGVHNFYEDAFHDGTDIIFGSLTGYPCCFSNMHQGWPKFTQSLWFATPDQGIAALAYSPSEVTVKAGGGNRIKIVEDTFYPMDDKIQFTVSFPDKADKKKSIEFPFHLRIPGWCEELSLIHISEPT
;
A
#
# COMPACT_ATOMS: atom_id res chain seq x y z
N THR A 1 -18.94 -21.87 20.37
CA THR A 1 -17.51 -21.54 20.35
C THR A 1 -17.17 -20.94 19.00
N LEU A 2 -17.45 -19.66 18.83
CA LEU A 2 -16.87 -18.86 17.76
C LEU A 2 -15.38 -18.82 18.07
N SER A 3 -14.66 -19.49 17.24
CA SER A 3 -13.28 -19.83 17.42
C SER A 3 -12.38 -18.60 17.54
N SER A 4 -11.33 -18.73 18.34
CA SER A 4 -10.15 -17.87 18.35
C SER A 4 -9.62 -17.51 16.94
N SER A 5 -9.99 -18.26 15.91
CA SER A 5 -9.67 -17.99 14.51
C SER A 5 -10.35 -16.75 13.93
N SER A 6 -11.55 -16.37 14.37
CA SER A 6 -12.20 -15.16 13.85
C SER A 6 -11.59 -13.89 14.41
N ALA A 7 -11.25 -13.85 15.70
CA ALA A 7 -10.58 -12.70 16.31
C ALA A 7 -9.16 -12.52 15.74
N ALA A 8 -8.43 -13.60 15.50
CA ALA A 8 -7.14 -13.58 14.85
C ALA A 8 -7.24 -13.06 13.40
N SER A 9 -8.19 -13.58 12.64
CA SER A 9 -8.50 -13.12 11.28
C SER A 9 -8.85 -11.62 11.26
N ASP A 10 -9.56 -11.11 12.28
CA ASP A 10 -9.93 -9.70 12.35
C ASP A 10 -8.75 -8.78 12.70
N VAL A 11 -7.80 -9.27 13.50
CA VAL A 11 -6.56 -8.53 13.78
C VAL A 11 -5.68 -8.44 12.52
N TYR A 12 -5.47 -9.53 11.80
CA TYR A 12 -4.74 -9.51 10.53
C TYR A 12 -5.47 -8.71 9.45
N LYS A 13 -6.79 -8.74 9.42
CA LYS A 13 -7.58 -7.89 8.52
C LYS A 13 -7.34 -6.40 8.75
N ARG A 14 -7.10 -5.97 9.98
CA ARG A 14 -6.80 -4.55 10.27
C ARG A 14 -5.47 -4.11 9.69
N GLN A 15 -4.45 -4.97 9.72
CA GLN A 15 -3.14 -4.71 9.11
C GLN A 15 -3.09 -5.04 7.62
N GLY A 16 -4.06 -5.81 7.12
CA GLY A 16 -4.10 -6.28 5.74
C GLY A 16 -3.25 -7.52 5.48
N MET A 17 -2.61 -8.10 6.51
CA MET A 17 -1.71 -9.24 6.36
C MET A 17 -2.33 -10.57 6.77
N TYR A 18 -1.73 -11.64 6.31
CA TYR A 18 -1.92 -12.99 6.81
C TYR A 18 -0.74 -13.37 7.73
N GLY A 19 -0.97 -14.32 8.65
CA GLY A 19 0.09 -14.86 9.50
C GLY A 19 0.98 -15.81 8.73
N GLY A 20 2.27 -15.70 8.96
CA GLY A 20 3.25 -16.62 8.38
C GLY A 20 4.64 -16.02 8.26
N ASP A 21 5.58 -16.91 8.27
CA ASP A 21 6.97 -16.75 7.92
C ASP A 21 7.36 -17.89 6.97
N GLU A 22 8.60 -18.34 6.96
CA GLU A 22 9.05 -19.52 6.21
C GLU A 22 8.29 -20.82 6.58
N GLY A 23 7.73 -20.86 7.80
CA GLY A 23 6.91 -21.95 8.28
C GLY A 23 5.44 -21.65 8.15
N LEU A 24 4.52 -21.97 7.69
CA LEU A 24 3.09 -21.67 7.66
C LEU A 24 2.44 -21.95 9.03
N HIS A 25 2.44 -20.97 9.90
CA HIS A 25 1.93 -21.14 11.30
C HIS A 25 0.43 -20.92 11.46
N GLY A 26 -0.29 -20.61 10.39
CA GLY A 26 -1.73 -20.36 10.42
C GLY A 26 -2.09 -18.95 10.91
N ASN A 27 -3.33 -18.77 11.37
CA ASN A 27 -3.91 -17.45 11.68
C ASN A 27 -3.91 -17.11 13.18
N VAL A 28 -2.89 -17.51 13.90
CA VAL A 28 -2.78 -17.20 15.34
C VAL A 28 -2.18 -15.80 15.52
N PRO A 29 -2.78 -14.88 16.30
CA PRO A 29 -2.29 -13.50 16.43
C PRO A 29 -0.86 -13.40 16.96
N THR A 30 -0.37 -14.42 17.64
CA THR A 30 0.98 -14.50 18.17
C THR A 30 2.02 -14.89 17.14
N GLN A 31 1.60 -15.37 15.96
CA GLN A 31 2.51 -15.84 14.92
C GLN A 31 3.05 -14.71 14.04
N GLY A 32 2.35 -13.59 13.94
CA GLY A 32 2.80 -12.42 13.22
C GLY A 32 2.94 -12.59 11.70
N SER A 33 3.63 -11.65 11.08
CA SER A 33 3.83 -11.58 9.62
C SER A 33 5.27 -11.21 9.30
N GLU A 34 5.81 -11.84 8.27
CA GLU A 34 7.11 -11.53 7.72
C GLU A 34 7.05 -10.27 6.85
N LEU A 35 8.12 -9.45 6.86
CA LEU A 35 8.23 -8.26 6.03
C LEU A 35 8.19 -8.61 4.53
N CYS A 36 8.86 -9.68 4.11
CA CYS A 36 8.80 -10.12 2.71
C CYS A 36 7.37 -10.40 2.27
N SER A 37 6.56 -11.03 3.14
CA SER A 37 5.15 -11.31 2.87
C SER A 37 4.35 -10.03 2.65
N ALA A 38 4.66 -8.95 3.40
CA ALA A 38 4.02 -7.66 3.19
C ALA A 38 4.35 -7.09 1.80
N VAL A 39 5.61 -7.08 1.42
CA VAL A 39 6.06 -6.55 0.12
C VAL A 39 5.52 -7.35 -1.05
N GLU A 40 5.59 -8.68 -0.98
CA GLU A 40 5.11 -9.56 -2.07
C GLU A 40 3.58 -9.56 -2.17
N MET A 41 2.87 -9.40 -1.05
CA MET A 41 1.43 -9.23 -1.08
C MET A 41 1.03 -7.90 -1.73
N MET A 42 1.74 -6.80 -1.42
CA MET A 42 1.52 -5.52 -2.09
C MET A 42 1.67 -5.67 -3.60
N PHE A 43 2.78 -6.26 -4.06
CA PHE A 43 3.01 -6.49 -5.49
C PHE A 43 1.93 -7.37 -6.13
N SER A 44 1.49 -8.41 -5.45
CA SER A 44 0.41 -9.29 -5.94
C SER A 44 -0.91 -8.52 -6.09
N LEU A 45 -1.27 -7.68 -5.11
CA LEU A 45 -2.47 -6.86 -5.15
C LEU A 45 -2.42 -5.80 -6.26
N GLU A 46 -1.26 -5.17 -6.48
CA GLU A 46 -1.03 -4.27 -7.62
C GLU A 46 -1.30 -4.96 -8.95
N LYS A 47 -0.80 -6.18 -9.12
CA LYS A 47 -1.05 -6.97 -10.34
C LYS A 47 -2.49 -7.44 -10.46
N MET A 48 -3.13 -7.79 -9.37
CA MET A 48 -4.55 -8.17 -9.40
C MET A 48 -5.43 -6.97 -9.77
N MET A 49 -5.15 -5.77 -9.28
CA MET A 49 -5.84 -4.56 -9.74
C MET A 49 -5.67 -4.31 -11.24
N GLU A 50 -4.43 -4.43 -11.74
CA GLU A 50 -4.12 -4.26 -13.17
C GLU A 50 -4.89 -5.25 -14.05
N ILE A 51 -5.04 -6.49 -13.61
CA ILE A 51 -5.67 -7.57 -14.40
C ILE A 51 -7.20 -7.51 -14.30
N THR A 52 -7.74 -7.26 -13.11
CA THR A 52 -9.17 -7.44 -12.85
C THR A 52 -9.96 -6.15 -12.78
N GLY A 53 -9.33 -5.03 -12.41
CA GLY A 53 -10.00 -3.78 -12.08
C GLY A 53 -10.83 -3.81 -10.79
N ASP A 54 -10.69 -4.87 -9.97
CA ASP A 54 -11.43 -5.01 -8.72
C ASP A 54 -10.80 -4.14 -7.62
N LEU A 55 -11.56 -3.14 -7.15
CA LEU A 55 -11.11 -2.15 -6.18
C LEU A 55 -10.95 -2.70 -4.76
N THR A 56 -11.46 -3.89 -4.47
CA THR A 56 -11.21 -4.55 -3.18
C THR A 56 -9.73 -4.84 -2.97
N PHE A 57 -8.98 -5.07 -4.05
CA PHE A 57 -7.53 -5.21 -3.99
C PHE A 57 -6.82 -3.89 -3.65
N ALA A 58 -7.37 -2.75 -4.09
CA ALA A 58 -6.83 -1.44 -3.73
C ALA A 58 -7.02 -1.11 -2.24
N ASP A 59 -8.18 -1.44 -1.68
CA ASP A 59 -8.43 -1.29 -0.25
C ASP A 59 -7.52 -2.18 0.60
N HIS A 60 -7.23 -3.38 0.11
CA HIS A 60 -6.30 -4.28 0.78
C HIS A 60 -4.85 -3.78 0.68
N LEU A 61 -4.43 -3.36 -0.51
CA LEU A 61 -3.10 -2.79 -0.75
C LEU A 61 -2.83 -1.59 0.17
N GLU A 62 -3.80 -0.69 0.30
CA GLU A 62 -3.72 0.48 1.16
C GLU A 62 -3.45 0.11 2.63
N LYS A 63 -4.15 -0.91 3.14
CA LYS A 63 -3.93 -1.38 4.51
C LYS A 63 -2.50 -1.88 4.73
N ILE A 64 -1.93 -2.60 3.79
CA ILE A 64 -0.56 -3.08 3.91
C ILE A 64 0.44 -1.93 3.77
N ALA A 65 0.26 -1.08 2.77
CA ALA A 65 1.17 0.02 2.47
C ALA A 65 1.29 1.02 3.62
N PHE A 66 0.19 1.29 4.33
CA PHE A 66 0.15 2.30 5.37
C PHE A 66 0.10 1.76 6.81
N ASN A 67 -0.05 0.45 7.00
CA ASN A 67 -0.05 -0.14 8.34
C ASN A 67 1.02 -1.24 8.50
N ALA A 68 0.98 -2.30 7.70
CA ALA A 68 1.86 -3.44 7.93
C ALA A 68 3.32 -3.13 7.57
N LEU A 69 3.56 -2.57 6.39
CA LEU A 69 4.92 -2.31 5.91
C LEU A 69 5.66 -1.25 6.74
N PRO A 70 5.10 -0.06 7.05
CA PRO A 70 5.83 0.97 7.79
C PRO A 70 6.24 0.55 9.19
N THR A 71 5.48 -0.31 9.85
CA THR A 71 5.80 -0.75 11.21
C THR A 71 6.95 -1.76 11.30
N GLN A 72 7.38 -2.31 10.18
CA GLN A 72 8.49 -3.27 10.09
C GLN A 72 9.83 -2.63 9.68
N ILE A 73 9.85 -1.32 9.45
CA ILE A 73 11.02 -0.58 8.97
C ILE A 73 11.23 0.64 9.86
N THR A 74 12.48 0.97 10.16
CA THR A 74 12.81 2.20 10.90
C THR A 74 12.65 3.44 10.01
N ASP A 75 12.37 4.61 10.62
CA ASP A 75 12.10 5.87 9.92
C ASP A 75 13.25 6.31 8.99
N ASP A 76 14.48 5.91 9.32
CA ASP A 76 15.67 6.18 8.50
C ASP A 76 15.89 5.13 7.39
N PHE A 77 15.04 4.12 7.27
CA PHE A 77 15.13 2.98 6.34
C PHE A 77 16.42 2.14 6.46
N MET A 78 17.14 2.26 7.56
CA MET A 78 18.42 1.55 7.76
C MET A 78 18.24 0.18 8.39
N HIS A 79 17.12 -0.04 9.09
CA HIS A 79 16.86 -1.28 9.80
C HIS A 79 15.47 -1.80 9.52
N LYS A 80 15.32 -3.11 9.55
CA LYS A 80 14.04 -3.81 9.40
C LYS A 80 13.81 -4.76 10.56
N GLN A 81 12.58 -5.12 10.79
CA GLN A 81 12.17 -6.24 11.62
C GLN A 81 11.74 -7.39 10.70
N TYR A 82 12.26 -8.58 10.91
CA TYR A 82 11.89 -9.73 10.08
C TYR A 82 10.43 -10.09 10.31
N PHE A 83 10.04 -10.20 11.57
CA PHE A 83 8.75 -10.73 11.98
C PHE A 83 8.03 -9.77 12.90
N GLN A 84 6.86 -9.32 12.48
CA GLN A 84 6.00 -8.39 13.21
C GLN A 84 4.76 -9.09 13.73
N GLN A 85 4.39 -8.81 14.95
CA GLN A 85 3.12 -9.25 15.54
C GLN A 85 2.15 -8.08 15.64
N ALA A 86 0.86 -8.34 15.36
CA ALA A 86 -0.19 -7.32 15.39
C ALA A 86 -0.33 -6.58 16.73
N ASN A 87 -0.06 -7.27 17.83
CA ASN A 87 -0.07 -6.72 19.19
C ASN A 87 1.30 -6.97 19.86
N GLN A 88 2.36 -6.58 19.19
CA GLN A 88 3.71 -6.84 19.67
C GLN A 88 3.99 -6.12 20.99
N VAL A 89 4.28 -6.89 22.02
CA VAL A 89 4.55 -6.38 23.37
C VAL A 89 6.04 -6.30 23.66
N LYS A 90 6.85 -7.11 22.96
CA LYS A 90 8.30 -7.21 23.19
C LYS A 90 9.06 -7.04 21.88
N ILE A 91 10.16 -6.30 21.97
CA ILE A 91 11.18 -6.17 20.93
C ILE A 91 12.51 -6.52 21.61
N THR A 92 12.73 -7.81 21.87
CA THR A 92 13.90 -8.30 22.59
C THR A 92 14.50 -9.50 21.88
N ARG A 93 15.83 -9.61 21.92
CA ARG A 93 16.50 -10.79 21.43
C ARG A 93 16.21 -12.00 22.32
N GLY A 94 15.95 -13.13 21.73
CA GLY A 94 15.71 -14.40 22.41
C GLY A 94 14.59 -15.21 21.79
N VAL A 95 14.47 -16.45 22.22
CA VAL A 95 13.33 -17.32 21.88
C VAL A 95 12.15 -16.95 22.76
N HIS A 96 10.99 -16.80 22.18
CA HIS A 96 9.77 -16.44 22.88
C HIS A 96 8.74 -17.58 22.80
N ASN A 97 8.00 -17.82 23.88
CA ASN A 97 7.01 -18.90 23.95
C ASN A 97 5.83 -18.78 22.96
N PHE A 98 5.63 -17.61 22.39
CA PHE A 98 4.59 -17.35 21.40
C PHE A 98 5.08 -17.47 19.96
N TYR A 99 6.35 -17.83 19.78
CA TYR A 99 7.03 -17.79 18.51
C TYR A 99 8.14 -18.83 18.51
N GLU A 100 8.02 -19.80 17.62
CA GLU A 100 8.97 -20.88 17.50
C GLU A 100 9.97 -20.58 16.40
N ASP A 101 11.09 -19.96 16.73
CA ASP A 101 12.20 -19.92 15.82
C ASP A 101 13.53 -20.08 16.56
N ALA A 102 14.21 -21.14 16.21
CA ALA A 102 15.57 -21.41 16.65
C ALA A 102 16.62 -21.05 15.58
N PHE A 103 16.18 -20.61 14.38
CA PHE A 103 17.08 -20.51 13.23
C PHE A 103 17.81 -19.16 13.14
N HIS A 104 17.24 -18.08 13.66
CA HIS A 104 17.78 -16.74 13.48
C HIS A 104 18.43 -16.17 14.76
N ASP A 105 18.91 -17.04 15.62
CA ASP A 105 19.60 -16.68 16.86
C ASP A 105 18.79 -15.70 17.74
N GLY A 106 17.47 -15.85 17.73
CA GLY A 106 16.53 -15.05 18.50
C GLY A 106 16.45 -13.59 18.07
N THR A 107 16.72 -13.28 16.81
CA THR A 107 16.76 -11.90 16.30
C THR A 107 15.53 -11.49 15.48
N ASP A 108 14.55 -12.37 15.33
CA ASP A 108 13.43 -12.20 14.39
C ASP A 108 12.53 -11.00 14.68
N ILE A 109 12.32 -10.68 15.95
CA ILE A 109 11.45 -9.58 16.37
C ILE A 109 12.22 -8.33 16.80
N ILE A 110 13.52 -8.23 16.55
CA ILE A 110 14.29 -7.02 16.80
C ILE A 110 14.64 -6.29 15.50
N PHE A 111 14.79 -4.98 15.59
CA PHE A 111 15.23 -4.18 14.44
C PHE A 111 16.73 -4.32 14.23
N GLY A 112 17.13 -4.45 12.98
CA GLY A 112 18.51 -4.49 12.55
C GLY A 112 18.64 -4.80 11.07
N SER A 113 19.79 -4.51 10.47
CA SER A 113 20.00 -4.74 9.03
C SER A 113 20.00 -6.23 8.68
N LEU A 114 20.60 -7.07 9.55
CA LEU A 114 20.76 -8.51 9.31
C LEU A 114 20.00 -9.37 10.34
N THR A 115 19.10 -8.80 11.12
CA THR A 115 18.27 -9.52 12.08
C THR A 115 17.25 -10.40 11.38
N GLY A 116 16.93 -11.56 11.94
CA GLY A 116 16.09 -12.54 11.28
C GLY A 116 16.72 -12.98 9.95
N TYR A 117 15.88 -13.25 8.96
CA TYR A 117 16.33 -13.60 7.61
C TYR A 117 16.77 -12.36 6.80
N PRO A 118 17.83 -12.47 5.98
CA PRO A 118 18.33 -11.34 5.18
C PRO A 118 17.44 -10.97 3.99
N CYS A 119 16.54 -11.85 3.55
CA CYS A 119 15.61 -11.59 2.44
C CYS A 119 14.81 -10.32 2.66
N CYS A 120 14.36 -10.04 3.87
CA CYS A 120 13.60 -8.85 4.22
C CYS A 120 14.40 -7.56 4.01
N PHE A 121 15.72 -7.59 4.18
CA PHE A 121 16.56 -6.45 3.88
C PHE A 121 16.56 -6.13 2.37
N SER A 122 16.58 -7.17 1.54
CA SER A 122 16.48 -7.02 0.09
C SER A 122 15.10 -6.56 -0.38
N ASN A 123 14.05 -6.94 0.33
CA ASN A 123 12.67 -6.66 -0.06
C ASN A 123 12.13 -5.33 0.47
N MET A 124 12.57 -4.86 1.64
CA MET A 124 11.99 -3.68 2.29
C MET A 124 11.97 -2.44 1.39
N HIS A 125 12.99 -2.25 0.57
CA HIS A 125 13.10 -1.09 -0.32
C HIS A 125 12.36 -1.27 -1.66
N GLN A 126 11.68 -2.39 -1.88
CA GLN A 126 10.87 -2.62 -3.08
C GLN A 126 9.40 -2.27 -2.87
N GLY A 127 8.90 -2.31 -1.64
CA GLY A 127 7.48 -2.14 -1.32
C GLY A 127 6.93 -0.82 -1.84
N TRP A 128 7.38 0.29 -1.29
CA TRP A 128 6.88 1.61 -1.72
C TRP A 128 7.30 2.03 -3.13
N PRO A 129 8.51 1.75 -3.65
CA PRO A 129 8.79 2.02 -5.05
C PRO A 129 7.86 1.33 -6.04
N LYS A 130 7.48 0.07 -5.79
CA LYS A 130 6.47 -0.63 -6.60
C LYS A 130 5.08 -0.05 -6.39
N PHE A 131 4.72 0.27 -5.15
CA PHE A 131 3.46 0.94 -4.83
C PHE A 131 3.32 2.27 -5.57
N THR A 132 4.36 3.10 -5.61
CA THR A 132 4.33 4.38 -6.33
C THR A 132 4.18 4.21 -7.84
N GLN A 133 4.61 3.10 -8.41
CA GLN A 133 4.36 2.77 -9.82
C GLN A 133 2.90 2.35 -10.09
N SER A 134 2.17 1.98 -9.06
CA SER A 134 0.81 1.45 -9.11
C SER A 134 -0.25 2.41 -8.53
N LEU A 135 0.05 3.70 -8.44
CA LEU A 135 -0.92 4.72 -8.01
C LEU A 135 -1.95 5.03 -9.10
N TRP A 136 -1.51 5.00 -10.37
CA TRP A 136 -2.27 5.43 -11.53
C TRP A 136 -2.38 4.32 -12.57
N PHE A 137 -3.56 4.17 -13.16
CA PHE A 137 -3.83 3.17 -14.20
C PHE A 137 -4.51 3.80 -15.41
N ALA A 138 -4.09 3.39 -16.60
CA ALA A 138 -4.84 3.69 -17.81
C ALA A 138 -6.12 2.85 -17.85
N THR A 139 -7.21 3.43 -18.34
CA THR A 139 -8.51 2.74 -18.42
C THR A 139 -8.90 2.45 -19.87
N PRO A 140 -9.70 1.40 -20.13
CA PRO A 140 -10.08 1.00 -21.49
C PRO A 140 -10.86 2.07 -22.26
N ASP A 141 -11.52 3.00 -21.56
CA ASP A 141 -12.26 4.14 -22.12
C ASP A 141 -11.36 5.34 -22.48
N GLN A 142 -10.04 5.12 -22.60
CA GLN A 142 -9.01 6.14 -22.87
C GLN A 142 -8.91 7.21 -21.78
N GLY A 143 -9.26 6.86 -20.58
CA GLY A 143 -9.14 7.68 -19.37
C GLY A 143 -7.94 7.30 -18.50
N ILE A 144 -7.98 7.79 -17.28
CA ILE A 144 -7.01 7.49 -16.22
C ILE A 144 -7.73 7.24 -14.90
N ALA A 145 -7.23 6.33 -14.09
CA ALA A 145 -7.73 6.05 -12.76
C ALA A 145 -6.65 6.32 -11.70
N ALA A 146 -7.01 7.02 -10.62
CA ALA A 146 -6.25 7.09 -9.37
C ALA A 146 -6.81 6.03 -8.42
N LEU A 147 -6.06 4.94 -8.19
CA LEU A 147 -6.52 3.80 -7.41
C LEU A 147 -5.88 3.69 -6.03
N ALA A 148 -4.68 4.25 -5.86
CA ALA A 148 -4.04 4.41 -4.58
C ALA A 148 -3.59 5.87 -4.43
N TYR A 149 -3.77 6.44 -3.25
CA TYR A 149 -3.53 7.86 -3.02
C TYR A 149 -2.20 8.10 -2.31
N SER A 150 -1.40 8.99 -2.92
CA SER A 150 -0.15 9.48 -2.36
C SER A 150 0.29 10.73 -3.13
N PRO A 151 1.02 11.66 -2.53
CA PRO A 151 1.56 12.81 -3.26
C PRO A 151 2.30 12.34 -4.52
N SER A 152 1.80 12.74 -5.69
CA SER A 152 2.32 12.20 -6.94
C SER A 152 2.05 13.10 -8.15
N GLU A 153 2.77 12.83 -9.22
CA GLU A 153 2.59 13.49 -10.50
C GLU A 153 2.59 12.45 -11.62
N VAL A 154 1.62 12.52 -12.51
CA VAL A 154 1.56 11.66 -13.68
C VAL A 154 1.39 12.46 -14.95
N THR A 155 2.06 12.04 -16.02
CA THR A 155 1.84 12.56 -17.37
C THR A 155 1.46 11.41 -18.29
N VAL A 156 0.26 11.45 -18.83
CA VAL A 156 -0.32 10.38 -19.64
C VAL A 156 -0.90 10.90 -20.93
N LYS A 157 -1.22 9.98 -21.85
CA LYS A 157 -2.05 10.26 -23.03
C LYS A 157 -3.46 9.76 -22.75
N ALA A 158 -4.44 10.67 -22.73
CA ALA A 158 -5.85 10.36 -22.56
C ALA A 158 -6.71 11.23 -23.48
N GLY A 159 -8.03 11.03 -23.51
CA GLY A 159 -8.94 11.87 -24.26
C GLY A 159 -8.55 12.02 -25.75
N GLY A 160 -8.40 10.91 -26.45
CA GLY A 160 -8.03 10.95 -27.87
C GLY A 160 -6.52 11.21 -28.12
N GLY A 161 -5.66 10.84 -27.17
CA GLY A 161 -4.21 10.91 -27.33
C GLY A 161 -3.56 12.23 -26.90
N ASN A 162 -4.31 13.10 -26.23
CA ASN A 162 -3.78 14.34 -25.69
C ASN A 162 -2.89 14.06 -24.47
N ARG A 163 -1.78 14.80 -24.33
CA ARG A 163 -0.97 14.74 -23.12
C ARG A 163 -1.64 15.52 -22.00
N ILE A 164 -1.85 14.84 -20.90
CA ILE A 164 -2.47 15.36 -19.70
C ILE A 164 -1.51 15.15 -18.55
N LYS A 165 -1.25 16.20 -17.79
CA LYS A 165 -0.48 16.16 -16.55
C LYS A 165 -1.44 16.33 -15.39
N ILE A 166 -1.38 15.43 -14.42
CA ILE A 166 -2.15 15.49 -13.19
C ILE A 166 -1.16 15.49 -12.03
N VAL A 167 -1.33 16.43 -11.12
CA VAL A 167 -0.61 16.50 -9.86
C VAL A 167 -1.62 16.19 -8.76
N GLU A 168 -1.29 15.25 -7.92
CA GLU A 168 -2.01 14.90 -6.70
C GLU A 168 -1.27 15.49 -5.50
N ASP A 169 -1.92 16.40 -4.81
CA ASP A 169 -1.44 17.03 -3.59
C ASP A 169 -2.29 16.59 -2.41
N THR A 170 -1.69 15.89 -1.46
CA THR A 170 -2.37 15.29 -0.34
C THR A 170 -1.41 14.93 0.80
N PHE A 171 -1.93 14.84 2.01
CA PHE A 171 -1.28 14.19 3.14
C PHE A 171 -1.89 12.83 3.49
N TYR A 172 -2.65 12.24 2.55
CA TYR A 172 -3.24 10.92 2.72
C TYR A 172 -2.16 9.87 3.09
N PRO A 173 -2.38 8.99 4.07
CA PRO A 173 -3.62 8.74 4.82
C PRO A 173 -3.79 9.56 6.11
N MET A 174 -2.94 10.56 6.36
CA MET A 174 -2.98 11.37 7.59
C MET A 174 -4.00 12.52 7.50
N ASP A 175 -4.48 12.84 6.30
CA ASP A 175 -5.55 13.78 6.00
C ASP A 175 -6.51 13.14 5.00
N ASP A 176 -7.77 13.47 5.05
CA ASP A 176 -8.83 12.96 4.17
C ASP A 176 -9.00 13.78 2.88
N LYS A 177 -8.25 14.89 2.77
CA LYS A 177 -8.31 15.77 1.59
C LYS A 177 -7.32 15.35 0.52
N ILE A 178 -7.81 15.18 -0.71
CA ILE A 178 -7.01 14.93 -1.90
C ILE A 178 -7.32 15.99 -2.94
N GLN A 179 -6.30 16.72 -3.40
CA GLN A 179 -6.44 17.75 -4.42
C GLN A 179 -5.75 17.34 -5.70
N PHE A 180 -6.51 17.35 -6.80
CA PHE A 180 -5.98 17.09 -8.13
C PHE A 180 -5.88 18.38 -8.95
N THR A 181 -4.71 18.66 -9.50
CA THR A 181 -4.48 19.75 -10.45
C THR A 181 -4.24 19.17 -11.83
N VAL A 182 -5.14 19.44 -12.77
CA VAL A 182 -5.04 18.95 -14.15
C VAL A 182 -4.53 20.06 -15.05
N SER A 183 -3.52 19.74 -15.87
CA SER A 183 -2.94 20.67 -16.83
C SER A 183 -2.62 19.97 -18.16
N PHE A 184 -2.48 20.76 -19.20
CA PHE A 184 -2.26 20.30 -20.57
C PHE A 184 -0.93 20.85 -21.09
N PRO A 185 0.21 20.10 -20.96
CA PRO A 185 1.55 20.62 -21.23
C PRO A 185 1.78 21.02 -22.69
N ASP A 186 1.08 20.40 -23.64
CA ASP A 186 1.29 20.62 -25.08
C ASP A 186 0.33 21.66 -25.70
N LYS A 187 -0.19 22.56 -24.89
CA LYS A 187 -1.14 23.57 -25.39
C LYS A 187 -0.50 24.50 -26.45
N ALA A 188 -0.70 24.17 -27.70
CA ALA A 188 -0.57 25.13 -28.79
C ALA A 188 -1.82 26.02 -28.95
N ASP A 189 -3.00 25.57 -28.47
CA ASP A 189 -4.27 26.28 -28.62
C ASP A 189 -5.02 26.32 -27.28
N LYS A 190 -5.02 27.50 -26.63
CA LYS A 190 -5.68 27.74 -25.35
C LYS A 190 -7.22 27.62 -25.42
N LYS A 191 -7.80 27.51 -26.60
CA LYS A 191 -9.26 27.45 -26.80
C LYS A 191 -9.83 26.03 -26.92
N LYS A 192 -8.99 25.01 -27.04
CA LYS A 192 -9.45 23.63 -27.22
C LYS A 192 -9.72 22.98 -25.87
N SER A 193 -10.97 22.65 -25.60
CA SER A 193 -11.32 21.77 -24.48
C SER A 193 -10.91 20.34 -24.79
N ILE A 194 -10.46 19.62 -23.76
CA ILE A 194 -10.11 18.20 -23.82
C ILE A 194 -11.02 17.50 -22.82
N GLU A 195 -11.77 16.52 -23.29
CA GLU A 195 -12.58 15.66 -22.45
C GLU A 195 -11.90 14.30 -22.30
N PHE A 196 -11.84 13.79 -21.10
CA PHE A 196 -11.32 12.46 -20.80
C PHE A 196 -11.96 11.91 -19.53
N PRO A 197 -12.15 10.59 -19.44
CA PRO A 197 -12.57 9.95 -18.20
C PRO A 197 -11.48 10.04 -17.12
N PHE A 198 -11.87 10.51 -15.94
CA PHE A 198 -10.99 10.53 -14.77
C PHE A 198 -11.70 9.80 -13.64
N HIS A 199 -11.20 8.59 -13.35
CA HIS A 199 -11.78 7.70 -12.36
C HIS A 199 -11.05 7.88 -11.03
N LEU A 200 -11.81 8.08 -9.96
CA LEU A 200 -11.31 8.20 -8.61
C LEU A 200 -11.84 7.03 -7.77
N ARG A 201 -10.96 6.29 -7.13
CA ARG A 201 -11.38 5.27 -6.18
C ARG A 201 -11.99 5.92 -4.94
N ILE A 202 -13.12 5.43 -4.52
CA ILE A 202 -13.68 5.72 -3.19
C ILE A 202 -13.23 4.56 -2.29
N PRO A 203 -12.40 4.81 -1.27
CA PRO A 203 -11.97 3.77 -0.34
C PRO A 203 -13.17 3.11 0.33
N GLY A 204 -13.13 1.79 0.51
CA GLY A 204 -14.26 1.04 1.09
C GLY A 204 -14.63 1.42 2.54
N TRP A 205 -13.75 2.15 3.22
CA TRP A 205 -14.01 2.70 4.56
C TRP A 205 -14.66 4.10 4.53
N CYS A 206 -14.72 4.75 3.36
CA CYS A 206 -15.28 6.11 3.23
C CYS A 206 -16.81 6.04 3.19
N GLU A 207 -17.46 6.54 4.24
CA GLU A 207 -18.93 6.58 4.34
C GLU A 207 -19.53 7.80 3.69
N GLU A 208 -18.82 8.93 3.69
CA GLU A 208 -19.27 10.20 3.13
C GLU A 208 -18.20 10.78 2.20
N LEU A 209 -18.57 10.99 0.94
CA LEU A 209 -17.70 11.61 -0.06
C LEU A 209 -18.20 12.99 -0.41
N SER A 210 -17.30 13.99 -0.40
CA SER A 210 -17.57 15.30 -0.99
C SER A 210 -16.60 15.55 -2.14
N LEU A 211 -17.14 15.88 -3.31
CA LEU A 211 -16.36 16.27 -4.48
C LEU A 211 -16.61 17.74 -4.81
N ILE A 212 -15.53 18.54 -4.79
CA ILE A 212 -15.59 19.97 -5.12
C ILE A 212 -14.73 20.21 -6.37
N HIS A 213 -15.35 20.75 -7.40
CA HIS A 213 -14.64 21.19 -8.60
C HIS A 213 -14.38 22.69 -8.52
N ILE A 214 -13.10 23.08 -8.55
CA ILE A 214 -12.66 24.48 -8.58
C ILE A 214 -12.03 24.73 -9.97
N SER A 215 -12.65 25.60 -10.76
CA SER A 215 -12.05 26.09 -12.00
C SER A 215 -11.38 27.44 -11.73
N GLU A 216 -10.10 27.57 -12.02
CA GLU A 216 -9.46 28.88 -12.01
C GLU A 216 -9.97 29.70 -13.22
N PRO A 217 -10.26 31.00 -13.04
CA PRO A 217 -10.57 31.86 -14.18
C PRO A 217 -9.35 31.95 -15.08
N THR A 218 -9.55 31.65 -16.36
CA THR A 218 -8.54 31.78 -17.42
C THR A 218 -8.22 33.21 -17.77
#